data_785f3fca159351455988284bac2bf5b6
#
_entry.id   785f3fca159351455988284bac2bf5b6
#
_cell.length_a   1.000
_cell.length_b   1.000
_cell.length_c   1.000
_cell.angle_alpha   90.00
_cell.angle_beta   90.00
_cell.angle_gamma   90.00
#
_symmetry.space_group_name_H-M   'P 1'
#
loop_
_entity.id
_entity.type
_entity.pdbx_description
1 polymer ?
#
loop_
_entity_poly.entity_id
_entity_poly.type
_entity_poly.pdbx_seq_one_letter_code
_entity_poly.pdbx_strand_id
1 'polypeptide(L)'
;MNAFSLSFQADDDGDPKLIAMLDTGEFKGRCFYWCPPTEFADLVSALKQYPIARGNPIDERWYDGCIALRIEPINSVGLLAVRVSLQEYGSDWNRCQSQFHSSYGELDSFRIQLEGVIASGLGDAILSSV
;
A
#
# COMPACT_ATOMS: atom_id res chain seq x y z
N MET A 1 -8.90 -12.86 6.05
CA MET A 1 -7.69 -12.49 5.28
C MET A 1 -7.55 -10.98 5.28
N ASN A 2 -6.35 -10.48 5.51
CA ASN A 2 -6.08 -9.04 5.46
C ASN A 2 -5.47 -8.69 4.11
N ALA A 3 -5.86 -7.53 3.58
CA ALA A 3 -5.29 -7.02 2.34
C ALA A 3 -5.28 -5.49 2.34
N PHE A 4 -4.19 -4.94 1.80
CA PHE A 4 -4.07 -3.54 1.44
C PHE A 4 -4.03 -3.45 -0.08
N SER A 5 -4.85 -2.60 -0.66
CA SER A 5 -4.89 -2.45 -2.11
C SER A 5 -4.85 -1.00 -2.55
N LEU A 6 -4.25 -0.80 -3.72
CA LEU A 6 -4.23 0.46 -4.44
C LEU A 6 -4.91 0.22 -5.79
N SER A 7 -6.01 0.92 -6.06
CA SER A 7 -6.78 0.80 -7.29
C SER A 7 -6.79 2.13 -8.01
N PHE A 8 -6.32 2.15 -9.25
CA PHE A 8 -6.30 3.34 -10.10
C PHE A 8 -7.34 3.20 -11.18
N GLN A 9 -8.34 4.07 -11.15
CA GLN A 9 -9.47 4.05 -12.07
C GLN A 9 -9.46 5.28 -12.97
N ALA A 10 -9.83 5.09 -14.23
CA ALA A 10 -9.90 6.19 -15.18
C ALA A 10 -10.85 7.28 -14.70
N ASP A 11 -10.43 8.53 -14.89
CA ASP A 11 -11.27 9.70 -14.67
C ASP A 11 -11.19 10.59 -15.91
N ASP A 12 -12.30 11.22 -16.29
CA ASP A 12 -12.45 11.93 -17.57
C ASP A 12 -11.54 13.16 -17.67
N ASP A 13 -11.16 13.77 -16.55
CA ASP A 13 -10.50 15.07 -16.52
C ASP A 13 -9.14 15.07 -15.81
N GLY A 14 -8.18 14.26 -16.27
CA GLY A 14 -6.81 14.35 -15.75
C GLY A 14 -6.31 13.08 -15.09
N ASP A 15 -5.77 13.20 -13.88
CA ASP A 15 -5.21 12.07 -13.16
C ASP A 15 -6.27 11.01 -12.83
N PRO A 16 -5.88 9.73 -12.82
CA PRO A 16 -6.79 8.68 -12.39
C PRO A 16 -7.17 8.86 -10.92
N LYS A 17 -8.31 8.31 -10.55
CA LYS A 17 -8.75 8.23 -9.16
C LYS A 17 -8.08 7.04 -8.50
N LEU A 18 -7.27 7.31 -7.46
CA LEU A 18 -6.73 6.27 -6.60
C LEU A 18 -7.73 5.98 -5.49
N ILE A 19 -8.01 4.70 -5.28
CA ILE A 19 -8.72 4.20 -4.10
C ILE A 19 -7.75 3.31 -3.34
N ALA A 20 -7.35 3.74 -2.14
CA ALA A 20 -6.59 2.92 -1.21
C ALA A 20 -7.57 2.25 -0.26
N MET A 21 -7.44 0.93 -0.12
CA MET A 21 -8.38 0.13 0.69
C MET A 21 -7.64 -0.78 1.64
N LEU A 22 -8.15 -0.88 2.86
CA LEU A 22 -7.74 -1.86 3.85
C LEU A 22 -8.94 -2.76 4.16
N ASP A 23 -8.76 -4.06 4.00
CA ASP A 23 -9.80 -5.07 4.23
C ASP A 23 -9.26 -6.13 5.19
N THR A 24 -9.90 -6.27 6.35
CA THR A 24 -9.53 -7.28 7.34
C THR A 24 -10.47 -8.49 7.32
N GLY A 25 -11.44 -8.50 6.43
CA GLY A 25 -12.52 -9.49 6.39
C GLY A 25 -13.75 -9.02 7.16
N GLU A 26 -13.57 -8.49 8.36
CA GLU A 26 -14.68 -7.96 9.19
C GLU A 26 -14.84 -6.45 9.01
N PHE A 27 -13.72 -5.74 8.84
CA PHE A 27 -13.72 -4.28 8.69
C PHE A 27 -13.09 -3.90 7.37
N LYS A 28 -13.63 -2.84 6.77
CA LYS A 28 -13.10 -2.24 5.55
C LYS A 28 -12.98 -0.74 5.74
N GLY A 29 -11.84 -0.20 5.32
CA GLY A 29 -11.64 1.24 5.25
C GLY A 29 -11.09 1.61 3.89
N ARG A 30 -11.41 2.81 3.42
CA ARG A 30 -10.86 3.33 2.17
C ARG A 30 -10.69 4.82 2.24
N CYS A 31 -9.71 5.32 1.49
CA CYS A 31 -9.63 6.72 1.17
C CYS A 31 -9.27 6.87 -0.31
N PHE A 32 -9.58 8.02 -0.88
CA PHE A 32 -9.35 8.22 -2.30
C PHE A 32 -8.91 9.65 -2.59
N TYR A 33 -8.11 9.79 -3.62
CA TYR A 33 -7.73 11.07 -4.20
C TYR A 33 -7.26 10.86 -5.63
N TRP A 34 -7.04 11.94 -6.35
CA TRP A 34 -6.61 11.87 -7.75
C TRP A 34 -5.09 12.10 -7.81
N CYS A 35 -4.38 11.13 -8.37
CA CYS A 35 -2.94 11.21 -8.53
C CYS A 35 -2.44 10.30 -9.64
N PRO A 36 -1.31 10.63 -10.29
CA PRO A 36 -0.71 9.70 -11.23
C PRO A 36 -0.11 8.50 -10.46
N PRO A 37 -0.15 7.28 -11.04
CA PRO A 37 0.45 6.10 -10.39
C PRO A 37 1.95 6.25 -10.11
N THR A 38 2.63 7.14 -10.82
CA THR A 38 4.07 7.42 -10.62
C THR A 38 4.39 7.97 -9.23
N GLU A 39 3.40 8.46 -8.48
CA GLU A 39 3.61 8.83 -7.08
C GLU A 39 4.04 7.64 -6.21
N PHE A 40 3.81 6.42 -6.68
CA PHE A 40 4.18 5.20 -5.97
C PHE A 40 5.50 4.57 -6.48
N ALA A 41 6.25 5.28 -7.32
CA ALA A 41 7.52 4.78 -7.87
C ALA A 41 8.57 4.53 -6.78
N ASP A 42 8.63 5.36 -5.75
CA ASP A 42 9.55 5.16 -4.62
C ASP A 42 9.19 3.91 -3.82
N LEU A 43 7.90 3.61 -3.68
CA LEU A 43 7.46 2.38 -3.05
C LEU A 43 7.93 1.16 -3.84
N VAL A 44 7.80 1.18 -5.16
CA VAL A 44 8.30 0.10 -6.02
C VAL A 44 9.79 -0.14 -5.79
N SER A 45 10.58 0.93 -5.75
CA SER A 45 12.02 0.83 -5.47
C SER A 45 12.30 0.24 -4.10
N ALA A 46 11.56 0.67 -3.08
CA ALA A 46 11.71 0.17 -1.71
C ALA A 46 11.34 -1.32 -1.62
N LEU A 47 10.31 -1.76 -2.34
CA LEU A 47 9.84 -3.15 -2.33
C LEU A 47 10.83 -4.14 -2.97
N LYS A 48 11.82 -3.65 -3.73
CA LYS A 48 12.89 -4.48 -4.28
C LYS A 48 13.94 -4.86 -3.26
N GLN A 49 13.94 -4.22 -2.10
CA GLN A 49 14.91 -4.44 -1.05
C GLN A 49 14.77 -5.83 -0.44
N TYR A 50 15.88 -6.58 -0.40
CA TYR A 50 15.92 -7.91 0.21
C TYR A 50 17.30 -8.19 0.80
N PRO A 51 17.41 -8.53 2.11
CA PRO A 51 16.32 -8.45 3.09
C PRO A 51 16.06 -7.00 3.51
N ILE A 52 14.87 -6.76 4.06
CA ILE A 52 14.57 -5.48 4.70
C ILE A 52 15.28 -5.45 6.05
N ALA A 53 16.12 -4.44 6.28
CA ALA A 53 16.86 -4.32 7.53
C ALA A 53 15.93 -3.84 8.66
N ARG A 54 16.13 -4.39 9.87
CA ARG A 54 15.33 -4.00 11.04
C ARG A 54 15.42 -2.51 11.37
N GLY A 55 16.59 -1.92 11.18
CA GLY A 55 16.81 -0.50 11.42
C GLY A 55 16.39 0.41 10.28
N ASN A 56 15.94 -0.15 9.16
CA ASN A 56 15.57 0.62 7.99
C ASN A 56 14.32 0.02 7.32
N PRO A 57 13.15 0.11 7.98
CA PRO A 57 11.91 -0.42 7.43
C PRO A 57 11.48 0.36 6.19
N ILE A 58 10.60 -0.26 5.40
CA ILE A 58 9.85 0.47 4.38
C ILE A 58 8.82 1.31 5.12
N ASP A 59 8.85 2.63 4.93
CA ASP A 59 7.95 3.56 5.60
C ASP A 59 7.62 4.68 4.62
N GLU A 60 6.45 4.59 4.02
CA GLU A 60 6.02 5.49 2.95
C GLU A 60 4.67 6.10 3.28
N ARG A 61 4.50 7.36 2.85
CA ARG A 61 3.28 8.13 3.09
C ARG A 61 2.89 8.90 1.85
N TRP A 62 1.58 8.99 1.61
CA TRP A 62 0.99 9.72 0.48
C TRP A 62 -0.21 10.51 0.96
N TYR A 63 -0.65 11.46 0.14
CA TYR A 63 -1.84 12.25 0.40
C TYR A 63 -1.78 12.95 1.77
N ASP A 64 -0.68 13.71 1.98
CA ASP A 64 -0.41 14.42 3.24
C ASP A 64 -0.46 13.50 4.48
N GLY A 65 -0.03 12.26 4.33
CA GLY A 65 -0.03 11.27 5.41
C GLY A 65 -1.34 10.54 5.61
N CYS A 66 -2.36 10.80 4.80
CA CYS A 66 -3.65 10.08 4.90
C CYS A 66 -3.54 8.62 4.49
N ILE A 67 -2.54 8.27 3.68
CA ILE A 67 -2.20 6.90 3.34
C ILE A 67 -0.80 6.64 3.86
N ALA A 68 -0.64 5.68 4.75
CA ALA A 68 0.66 5.32 5.31
C ALA A 68 0.84 3.80 5.29
N LEU A 69 2.02 3.36 4.88
CA LEU A 69 2.40 1.96 4.79
C LEU A 69 3.77 1.77 5.44
N ARG A 70 3.86 0.83 6.39
CA ARG A 70 5.12 0.47 7.03
C ARG A 70 5.30 -1.03 6.99
N ILE A 71 6.46 -1.48 6.51
CA ILE A 71 6.80 -2.90 6.41
C ILE A 71 8.14 -3.11 7.09
N GLU A 72 8.18 -4.04 8.05
CA GLU A 72 9.40 -4.37 8.79
C GLU A 72 9.49 -5.85 9.07
N PRO A 73 10.70 -6.42 9.19
CA PRO A 73 10.84 -7.83 9.51
C PRO A 73 10.45 -8.11 10.96
N ILE A 74 9.77 -9.25 11.19
CA ILE A 74 9.46 -9.75 12.53
C ILE A 74 10.55 -10.70 12.98
N ASN A 75 11.04 -11.55 12.07
CA ASN A 75 12.04 -12.56 12.36
C ASN A 75 13.02 -12.73 11.19
N SER A 76 13.98 -13.64 11.35
CA SER A 76 15.00 -13.91 10.33
C SER A 76 14.55 -14.88 9.23
N VAL A 77 13.33 -15.42 9.31
CA VAL A 77 12.84 -16.45 8.37
C VAL A 77 11.81 -15.93 7.37
N GLY A 78 11.74 -14.61 7.19
CA GLY A 78 10.96 -14.01 6.12
C GLY A 78 9.55 -13.55 6.48
N LEU A 79 9.18 -13.61 7.77
CA LEU A 79 7.90 -13.07 8.21
C LEU A 79 7.99 -11.55 8.39
N LEU A 80 7.04 -10.84 7.82
CA LEU A 80 7.00 -9.38 7.81
C LEU A 80 5.76 -8.86 8.51
N ALA A 81 5.90 -7.75 9.24
CA ALA A 81 4.77 -6.98 9.75
C ALA A 81 4.44 -5.87 8.77
N VAL A 82 3.19 -5.80 8.34
CA VAL A 82 2.67 -4.75 7.48
C VAL A 82 1.68 -3.92 8.28
N ARG A 83 1.98 -2.63 8.41
CA ARG A 83 1.09 -1.67 9.09
C ARG A 83 0.54 -0.71 8.06
N VAL A 84 -0.78 -0.56 8.04
CA VAL A 84 -1.48 0.35 7.14
C VAL A 84 -2.34 1.30 7.94
N SER A 85 -2.30 2.57 7.58
CA SER A 85 -3.19 3.59 8.13
C SER A 85 -3.83 4.35 6.98
N LEU A 86 -5.15 4.44 7.00
CA LEU A 86 -5.93 5.25 6.08
C LEU A 86 -6.74 6.26 6.89
N GLN A 87 -6.70 7.52 6.47
CA GLN A 87 -7.39 8.61 7.17
C GLN A 87 -8.14 9.46 6.15
N GLU A 88 -9.35 9.87 6.50
CA GLU A 88 -10.09 10.83 5.68
C GLU A 88 -9.38 12.19 5.72
N TYR A 89 -9.19 12.79 4.55
CA TYR A 89 -8.53 14.08 4.44
C TYR A 89 -9.32 15.16 5.20
N GLY A 90 -8.61 15.91 6.03
CA GLY A 90 -9.23 16.99 6.82
C GLY A 90 -9.98 16.51 8.06
N SER A 91 -9.92 15.23 8.42
CA SER A 91 -10.57 14.67 9.61
C SER A 91 -9.56 14.00 10.51
N ASP A 92 -9.59 14.32 11.80
CA ASP A 92 -8.76 13.63 12.80
C ASP A 92 -9.42 12.36 13.35
N TRP A 93 -10.69 12.14 13.04
CA TRP A 93 -11.50 11.06 13.62
C TRP A 93 -11.69 9.87 12.71
N ASN A 94 -11.85 10.10 11.41
CA ASN A 94 -12.16 9.03 10.47
C ASN A 94 -10.87 8.37 9.99
N ARG A 95 -10.48 7.33 10.71
CA ARG A 95 -9.23 6.61 10.49
C ARG A 95 -9.49 5.11 10.57
N CYS A 96 -8.83 4.37 9.68
CA CYS A 96 -8.78 2.92 9.72
C CYS A 96 -7.32 2.50 9.71
N GLN A 97 -6.92 1.68 10.68
CA GLN A 97 -5.55 1.17 10.69
C GLN A 97 -5.53 -0.28 11.11
N SER A 98 -4.59 -1.03 10.57
CA SER A 98 -4.42 -2.44 10.87
C SER A 98 -2.97 -2.86 10.71
N GLN A 99 -2.64 -3.97 11.35
CA GLN A 99 -1.37 -4.65 11.17
C GLN A 99 -1.63 -6.10 10.83
N PHE A 100 -0.94 -6.62 9.84
CA PHE A 100 -1.02 -8.02 9.48
C PHE A 100 0.36 -8.56 9.11
N HIS A 101 0.49 -9.88 9.08
CA HIS A 101 1.73 -10.54 8.69
C HIS A 101 1.70 -10.86 7.19
N SER A 102 2.84 -10.66 6.55
CA SER A 102 3.01 -10.98 5.14
C SER A 102 4.38 -11.62 4.91
N SER A 103 4.74 -11.83 3.66
CA SER A 103 6.00 -12.46 3.26
C SER A 103 6.63 -11.69 2.10
N TYR A 104 7.91 -11.98 1.84
CA TYR A 104 8.60 -11.42 0.67
C TYR A 104 7.94 -11.84 -0.65
N GLY A 105 7.38 -13.05 -0.72
CA GLY A 105 6.63 -13.49 -1.89
C GLY A 105 5.40 -12.64 -2.16
N GLU A 106 4.66 -12.28 -1.12
CA GLU A 106 3.51 -11.38 -1.24
C GLU A 106 3.94 -9.95 -1.60
N LEU A 107 5.06 -9.49 -1.05
CA LEU A 107 5.63 -8.19 -1.45
C LEU A 107 6.02 -8.16 -2.92
N ASP A 108 6.66 -9.22 -3.41
CA ASP A 108 7.04 -9.31 -4.82
C ASP A 108 5.82 -9.29 -5.73
N SER A 109 4.77 -10.03 -5.37
CA SER A 109 3.52 -10.03 -6.13
C SER A 109 2.90 -8.64 -6.18
N PHE A 110 2.84 -7.96 -5.05
CA PHE A 110 2.33 -6.60 -4.96
C PHE A 110 3.17 -5.63 -5.81
N ARG A 111 4.50 -5.73 -5.70
CA ARG A 111 5.43 -4.90 -6.48
C ARG A 111 5.22 -5.06 -7.99
N ILE A 112 5.11 -6.30 -8.45
CA ILE A 112 4.92 -6.59 -9.88
C ILE A 112 3.59 -6.00 -10.38
N GLN A 113 2.52 -6.13 -9.60
CA GLN A 113 1.23 -5.53 -9.92
C GLN A 113 1.33 -4.00 -9.98
N LEU A 114 2.02 -3.40 -9.00
CA LEU A 114 2.19 -1.95 -8.94
C LEU A 114 3.03 -1.42 -10.10
N GLU A 115 4.10 -2.12 -10.49
CA GLU A 115 4.87 -1.80 -11.69
C GLU A 115 3.99 -1.82 -12.95
N GLY A 116 3.11 -2.80 -13.07
CA GLY A 116 2.16 -2.88 -14.18
C GLY A 116 1.19 -1.72 -14.21
N VAL A 117 0.69 -1.30 -13.05
CA VAL A 117 -0.20 -0.15 -12.91
C VAL A 117 0.52 1.15 -13.30
N ILE A 118 1.75 1.33 -12.86
CA ILE A 118 2.55 2.51 -13.21
C ILE A 118 2.80 2.55 -14.74
N ALA A 119 3.08 1.41 -15.34
CA ALA A 119 3.33 1.34 -16.78
C ALA A 119 2.07 1.61 -17.62
N SER A 120 0.90 1.13 -17.19
CA SER A 120 -0.36 1.27 -17.93
C SER A 120 -1.17 2.51 -17.54
N GLY A 121 -0.97 3.03 -16.34
CA GLY A 121 -1.73 4.15 -15.78
C GLY A 121 -2.98 3.74 -15.01
N LEU A 122 -3.44 2.51 -15.12
CA LEU A 122 -4.66 2.01 -14.49
C LEU A 122 -4.46 0.59 -13.97
N GLY A 123 -5.30 0.17 -13.04
CA GLY A 123 -5.34 -1.19 -12.53
C GLY A 123 -5.21 -1.25 -11.02
N ASP A 124 -5.01 -2.47 -10.53
CA ASP A 124 -5.00 -2.76 -9.10
C ASP A 124 -3.69 -3.43 -8.68
N ALA A 125 -3.24 -3.10 -7.47
CA ALA A 125 -2.16 -3.79 -6.80
C ALA A 125 -2.62 -4.17 -5.40
N ILE A 126 -2.41 -5.44 -5.02
CA ILE A 126 -2.91 -5.99 -3.74
C ILE A 126 -1.76 -6.62 -2.97
N LEU A 127 -1.60 -6.18 -1.72
CA LEU A 127 -0.69 -6.76 -0.75
C LEU A 127 -1.51 -7.56 0.25
N SER A 128 -1.34 -8.88 0.23
CA SER A 128 -2.13 -9.79 1.05
C SER A 128 -1.37 -10.31 2.26
N SER A 129 -2.12 -10.71 3.28
CA SER A 129 -1.58 -11.45 4.42
C SER A 129 -1.23 -12.89 4.02
N VAL A 130 -0.32 -13.47 4.74
CA VAL A 130 -0.02 -14.91 4.65
C VAL A 130 -0.93 -15.72 5.55
#